data_bbde60cbf4c4ae43764df1d82c822e49
#
_entry.id   bbde60cbf4c4ae43764df1d82c822e49
#
_cell.length_a   1.000
_cell.length_b   1.000
_cell.length_c   1.000
_cell.angle_alpha   90.00
_cell.angle_beta   90.00
_cell.angle_gamma   90.00
#
_symmetry.space_group_name_H-M   'P 1'
#
loop_
_entity.id
_entity.type
_entity.pdbx_description
1 polymer ?
#
loop_
_entity_poly.entity_id
_entity_poly.type
_entity_poly.pdbx_seq_one_letter_code
_entity_poly.pdbx_strand_id
1 'polypeptide(L)'
;NFSDIFKSSFVEKMASVQILDVFIALALAFVIGLFIMQVYKKTFKGVMYSESFAISLIALCLITTLIILAVTSNVVLSLGMVGALSIVRFRSAIKEPIDIAYLFWTISVGIVIGAGLIPLAILGAVFIGIVMVLFANKKTTDNPYILVVNCKNDISENSVLNILSKNVNKYCVKSKTISPSNGIEMTIEVKLKNITTSFVNEVSKIEGVSNAVLVSY
;
A
#
# COMPACT_ATOMS: atom_id res chain seq x y z
N ASN A 1 -47.44 9.33 23.77
CA ASN A 1 -46.46 8.35 24.25
C ASN A 1 -45.16 8.45 23.48
N PHE A 2 -44.01 8.32 24.16
CA PHE A 2 -42.65 8.44 23.56
C PHE A 2 -42.45 7.41 22.39
N SER A 3 -43.13 6.28 22.45
CA SER A 3 -43.17 5.25 21.40
C SER A 3 -43.90 5.68 20.12
N ASP A 4 -44.88 6.57 20.20
CA ASP A 4 -45.64 7.04 19.05
C ASP A 4 -44.91 8.14 18.27
N ILE A 5 -44.15 8.98 18.99
CA ILE A 5 -43.26 9.99 18.41
C ILE A 5 -42.09 9.32 17.69
N PHE A 6 -41.58 8.22 18.25
CA PHE A 6 -40.51 7.43 17.58
C PHE A 6 -41.02 6.70 16.35
N LYS A 7 -42.22 6.13 16.38
CA LYS A 7 -42.83 5.42 15.26
C LYS A 7 -43.22 6.36 14.11
N SER A 8 -43.88 7.47 14.40
CA SER A 8 -44.30 8.41 13.35
C SER A 8 -43.15 9.10 12.65
N SER A 9 -42.14 9.56 13.41
CA SER A 9 -40.95 10.17 12.82
C SER A 9 -40.04 9.17 12.12
N PHE A 10 -40.06 7.90 12.51
CA PHE A 10 -39.28 6.84 11.85
C PHE A 10 -39.93 6.41 10.54
N VAL A 11 -41.27 6.25 10.53
CA VAL A 11 -42.02 5.85 9.32
C VAL A 11 -42.09 6.99 8.28
N GLU A 12 -42.27 8.24 8.69
CA GLU A 12 -42.24 9.39 7.78
C GLU A 12 -40.86 9.60 7.14
N LYS A 13 -39.78 9.38 7.89
CA LYS A 13 -38.41 9.51 7.38
C LYS A 13 -37.97 8.31 6.52
N MET A 14 -38.47 7.12 6.76
CA MET A 14 -38.27 5.98 5.84
C MET A 14 -38.98 6.18 4.50
N ALA A 15 -40.09 6.91 4.45
CA ALA A 15 -40.78 7.26 3.23
C ALA A 15 -40.05 8.31 2.37
N SER A 16 -39.10 9.07 2.94
CA SER A 16 -38.32 10.07 2.21
C SER A 16 -37.06 9.51 1.53
N VAL A 17 -36.55 8.36 1.95
CA VAL A 17 -35.44 7.67 1.30
C VAL A 17 -36.00 6.75 0.23
N GLN A 18 -35.92 7.16 -1.03
CA GLN A 18 -36.33 6.26 -2.11
C GLN A 18 -35.41 5.05 -2.11
N ILE A 19 -35.97 3.86 -1.89
CA ILE A 19 -35.23 2.58 -1.88
C ILE A 19 -34.41 2.41 -3.15
N LEU A 20 -34.93 2.96 -4.27
CA LEU A 20 -34.26 2.96 -5.56
C LEU A 20 -32.93 3.73 -5.52
N ASP A 21 -32.88 4.90 -4.88
CA ASP A 21 -31.66 5.72 -4.77
C ASP A 21 -30.58 5.02 -3.97
N VAL A 22 -30.99 4.30 -2.90
CA VAL A 22 -30.06 3.48 -2.11
C VAL A 22 -29.44 2.36 -2.96
N PHE A 23 -30.26 1.68 -3.76
CA PHE A 23 -29.78 0.63 -4.65
C PHE A 23 -28.84 1.18 -5.73
N ILE A 24 -29.17 2.31 -6.32
CA ILE A 24 -28.32 2.97 -7.33
C ILE A 24 -26.98 3.39 -6.71
N ALA A 25 -27.00 4.00 -5.52
CA ALA A 25 -25.79 4.42 -4.83
C ALA A 25 -24.89 3.22 -4.46
N LEU A 26 -25.45 2.14 -3.93
CA LEU A 26 -24.70 0.93 -3.59
C LEU A 26 -24.17 0.21 -4.84
N ALA A 27 -24.97 0.12 -5.91
CA ALA A 27 -24.51 -0.45 -7.18
C ALA A 27 -23.34 0.35 -7.77
N LEU A 28 -23.41 1.68 -7.72
CA LEU A 28 -22.35 2.55 -8.18
C LEU A 28 -21.10 2.43 -7.31
N ALA A 29 -21.26 2.39 -5.98
CA ALA A 29 -20.17 2.17 -5.04
C ALA A 29 -19.46 0.83 -5.28
N PHE A 30 -20.22 -0.22 -5.61
CA PHE A 30 -19.68 -1.52 -5.97
C PHE A 30 -18.85 -1.45 -7.26
N VAL A 31 -19.39 -0.82 -8.32
CA VAL A 31 -18.68 -0.67 -9.61
C VAL A 31 -17.40 0.13 -9.46
N ILE A 32 -17.43 1.27 -8.72
CA ILE A 32 -16.23 2.06 -8.48
C ILE A 32 -15.27 1.32 -7.54
N GLY A 33 -15.77 0.58 -6.56
CA GLY A 33 -14.94 -0.29 -5.71
C GLY A 33 -14.19 -1.36 -6.52
N LEU A 34 -14.85 -1.99 -7.51
CA LEU A 34 -14.21 -2.90 -8.45
C LEU A 34 -13.14 -2.20 -9.30
N PHE A 35 -13.40 -0.98 -9.74
CA PHE A 35 -12.42 -0.17 -10.47
C PHE A 35 -11.18 0.11 -9.61
N ILE A 36 -11.36 0.53 -8.37
CA ILE A 36 -10.26 0.77 -7.42
C ILE A 36 -9.46 -0.52 -7.19
N MET A 37 -10.14 -1.65 -7.01
CA MET A 37 -9.49 -2.96 -6.86
C MET A 37 -8.64 -3.32 -8.10
N GLN A 38 -9.14 -3.05 -9.33
CA GLN A 38 -8.38 -3.31 -10.55
C GLN A 38 -7.14 -2.40 -10.66
N VAL A 39 -7.27 -1.12 -10.28
CA VAL A 39 -6.14 -0.20 -10.22
C VAL A 39 -5.12 -0.68 -9.19
N TYR A 40 -5.56 -1.08 -8.01
CA TYR A 40 -4.70 -1.66 -6.98
C TYR A 40 -3.93 -2.87 -7.51
N LYS A 41 -4.62 -3.83 -8.14
CA LYS A 41 -3.99 -5.02 -8.72
C LYS A 41 -2.93 -4.71 -9.77
N LYS A 42 -3.14 -3.68 -10.61
CA LYS A 42 -2.18 -3.25 -11.63
C LYS A 42 -0.99 -2.47 -11.05
N THR A 43 -1.19 -1.83 -9.92
CA THR A 43 -0.24 -0.91 -9.31
C THR A 43 0.61 -1.59 -8.25
N PHE A 44 0.13 -2.74 -7.74
CA PHE A 44 0.82 -3.49 -6.71
C PHE A 44 2.14 -4.07 -7.23
N LYS A 45 3.24 -3.75 -6.53
CA LYS A 45 4.61 -4.20 -6.85
C LYS A 45 5.25 -5.05 -5.75
N GLY A 46 4.52 -5.29 -4.66
CA GLY A 46 4.99 -6.10 -3.54
C GLY A 46 5.14 -7.59 -3.90
N VAL A 47 5.92 -8.33 -3.10
CA VAL A 47 6.18 -9.76 -3.30
C VAL A 47 4.92 -10.60 -3.07
N MET A 48 4.00 -10.16 -2.21
CA MET A 48 2.77 -10.89 -1.90
C MET A 48 1.54 -9.98 -2.08
N TYR A 49 0.82 -10.18 -3.18
CA TYR A 49 -0.49 -9.57 -3.39
C TYR A 49 -1.49 -10.11 -2.35
N SER A 50 -2.16 -9.22 -1.64
CA SER A 50 -3.18 -9.60 -0.65
C SER A 50 -4.58 -9.48 -1.25
N GLU A 51 -5.18 -10.62 -1.60
CA GLU A 51 -6.58 -10.66 -2.06
C GLU A 51 -7.55 -10.16 -0.99
N SER A 52 -7.26 -10.46 0.28
CA SER A 52 -8.07 -10.00 1.42
C SER A 52 -8.10 -8.48 1.51
N PHE A 53 -6.98 -7.81 1.24
CA PHE A 53 -6.93 -6.35 1.20
C PHE A 53 -7.72 -5.79 0.02
N ALA A 54 -7.61 -6.39 -1.15
CA ALA A 54 -8.36 -5.98 -2.34
C ALA A 54 -9.89 -6.08 -2.14
N ILE A 55 -10.36 -7.14 -1.49
CA ILE A 55 -11.78 -7.32 -1.14
C ILE A 55 -12.20 -6.28 -0.09
N SER A 56 -11.33 -5.97 0.89
CA SER A 56 -11.65 -4.98 1.92
C SER A 56 -11.81 -3.57 1.36
N LEU A 57 -11.15 -3.21 0.23
CA LEU A 57 -11.39 -1.94 -0.46
C LEU A 57 -12.84 -1.83 -0.97
N ILE A 58 -13.37 -2.89 -1.60
CA ILE A 58 -14.76 -2.89 -2.08
C ILE A 58 -15.72 -2.80 -0.90
N ALA A 59 -15.51 -3.63 0.13
CA ALA A 59 -16.35 -3.63 1.32
C ALA A 59 -16.36 -2.26 2.01
N LEU A 60 -15.20 -1.61 2.11
CA LEU A 60 -15.06 -0.31 2.72
C LEU A 60 -15.78 0.79 1.93
N CYS A 61 -15.76 0.73 0.59
CA CYS A 61 -16.53 1.65 -0.26
C CYS A 61 -18.04 1.50 -0.01
N LEU A 62 -18.54 0.27 0.02
CA LEU A 62 -19.95 -0.01 0.27
C LEU A 62 -20.38 0.41 1.69
N ILE A 63 -19.57 0.09 2.70
CA ILE A 63 -19.86 0.44 4.10
C ILE A 63 -19.89 1.95 4.27
N THR A 64 -18.92 2.67 3.74
CA THR A 64 -18.89 4.14 3.86
C THR A 64 -20.05 4.80 3.12
N THR A 65 -20.42 4.30 1.94
CA THR A 65 -21.60 4.79 1.22
C THR A 65 -22.88 4.59 2.03
N LEU A 66 -23.06 3.39 2.61
CA LEU A 66 -24.22 3.07 3.46
C LEU A 66 -24.27 3.95 4.71
N ILE A 67 -23.12 4.17 5.35
CA ILE A 67 -23.00 5.03 6.54
C ILE A 67 -23.44 6.45 6.20
N ILE A 68 -22.94 7.01 5.11
CA ILE A 68 -23.26 8.40 4.74
C ILE A 68 -24.73 8.54 4.31
N LEU A 69 -25.28 7.57 3.58
CA LEU A 69 -26.71 7.56 3.29
C LEU A 69 -27.58 7.56 4.56
N ALA A 70 -27.19 6.78 5.57
CA ALA A 70 -27.87 6.75 6.87
C ALA A 70 -27.69 8.07 7.65
N VAL A 71 -26.51 8.66 7.62
CA VAL A 71 -26.17 9.93 8.28
C VAL A 71 -26.90 11.11 7.67
N THR A 72 -27.00 11.18 6.35
CA THR A 72 -27.72 12.27 5.66
C THR A 72 -29.23 12.22 5.90
N SER A 73 -29.78 11.04 6.19
CA SER A 73 -31.19 10.88 6.49
C SER A 73 -31.58 11.30 7.94
N ASN A 74 -30.64 11.30 8.89
CA ASN A 74 -30.93 11.59 10.30
C ASN A 74 -29.74 12.17 11.07
N VAL A 75 -29.86 13.44 11.50
CA VAL A 75 -28.80 14.17 12.25
C VAL A 75 -28.47 13.53 13.59
N VAL A 76 -29.46 12.94 14.30
CA VAL A 76 -29.21 12.25 15.59
C VAL A 76 -28.38 10.98 15.37
N LEU A 77 -28.66 10.26 14.29
CA LEU A 77 -27.90 9.07 13.93
C LEU A 77 -26.46 9.44 13.56
N SER A 78 -26.26 10.60 12.89
CA SER A 78 -24.92 11.07 12.52
C SER A 78 -24.02 11.31 13.72
N LEU A 79 -24.56 11.90 14.79
CA LEU A 79 -23.81 12.15 16.02
C LEU A 79 -23.40 10.86 16.73
N GLY A 80 -24.32 9.88 16.77
CA GLY A 80 -24.06 8.56 17.32
C GLY A 80 -23.01 7.77 16.55
N MET A 81 -23.03 7.86 15.20
CA MET A 81 -22.06 7.18 14.36
C MET A 81 -20.65 7.78 14.44
N VAL A 82 -20.50 9.10 14.51
CA VAL A 82 -19.19 9.75 14.74
C VAL A 82 -18.58 9.24 16.05
N GLY A 83 -19.39 9.13 17.11
CA GLY A 83 -18.96 8.56 18.38
C GLY A 83 -18.54 7.08 18.25
N ALA A 84 -19.33 6.26 17.57
CA ALA A 84 -19.03 4.84 17.38
C ALA A 84 -17.77 4.61 16.53
N LEU A 85 -17.60 5.37 15.45
CA LEU A 85 -16.42 5.25 14.58
C LEU A 85 -15.12 5.72 15.24
N SER A 86 -15.19 6.64 16.21
CA SER A 86 -14.02 7.11 16.95
C SER A 86 -13.41 6.02 17.86
N ILE A 87 -14.16 4.98 18.20
CA ILE A 87 -13.71 3.86 19.03
C ILE A 87 -13.02 2.77 18.18
N VAL A 88 -13.23 2.79 16.86
CA VAL A 88 -12.64 1.79 15.96
C VAL A 88 -11.13 2.01 15.84
N ARG A 89 -10.36 1.11 16.42
CA ARG A 89 -8.90 1.11 16.36
C ARG A 89 -8.42 -0.03 15.48
N PHE A 90 -7.71 0.31 14.41
CA PHE A 90 -7.00 -0.70 13.60
C PHE A 90 -5.83 -1.28 14.42
N ARG A 91 -5.84 -2.60 14.60
CA ARG A 91 -4.76 -3.32 15.29
C ARG A 91 -3.75 -3.96 14.36
N SER A 92 -4.08 -4.04 13.07
CA SER A 92 -3.17 -4.57 12.06
C SER A 92 -2.26 -3.47 11.54
N ALA A 93 -0.95 -3.72 11.54
CA ALA A 93 0.01 -2.82 10.90
C ALA A 93 -0.20 -2.87 9.38
N ILE A 94 -0.49 -1.72 8.78
CA ILE A 94 -0.49 -1.56 7.33
C ILE A 94 0.98 -1.55 6.92
N LYS A 95 1.39 -2.54 6.09
CA LYS A 95 2.80 -2.78 5.78
C LYS A 95 3.38 -1.76 4.81
N GLU A 96 2.56 -1.25 3.89
CA GLU A 96 3.01 -0.33 2.85
C GLU A 96 2.26 1.01 2.90
N PRO A 97 2.97 2.16 2.78
CA PRO A 97 2.33 3.48 2.80
C PRO A 97 1.31 3.67 1.67
N ILE A 98 1.48 2.99 0.54
CA ILE A 98 0.58 3.08 -0.60
C ILE A 98 -0.80 2.46 -0.30
N ASP A 99 -0.85 1.44 0.54
CA ASP A 99 -2.10 0.80 0.96
C ASP A 99 -2.98 1.77 1.72
N ILE A 100 -2.38 2.66 2.51
CA ILE A 100 -3.10 3.73 3.21
C ILE A 100 -3.77 4.67 2.21
N ALA A 101 -3.08 5.03 1.12
CA ALA A 101 -3.64 5.89 0.09
C ALA A 101 -4.87 5.24 -0.59
N TYR A 102 -4.82 3.92 -0.86
CA TYR A 102 -5.97 3.19 -1.39
C TYR A 102 -7.15 3.14 -0.43
N LEU A 103 -6.91 2.95 0.87
CA LEU A 103 -7.96 3.00 1.89
C LEU A 103 -8.63 4.37 1.92
N PHE A 104 -7.86 5.45 1.99
CA PHE A 104 -8.42 6.82 2.00
C PHE A 104 -9.16 7.14 0.71
N TRP A 105 -8.64 6.74 -0.44
CA TRP A 105 -9.33 6.92 -1.72
C TRP A 105 -10.69 6.22 -1.73
N THR A 106 -10.75 4.98 -1.28
CA THR A 106 -11.99 4.20 -1.23
C THR A 106 -13.02 4.81 -0.28
N ILE A 107 -12.59 5.24 0.92
CA ILE A 107 -13.44 5.92 1.90
C ILE A 107 -13.99 7.23 1.30
N SER A 108 -13.12 8.04 0.68
CA SER A 108 -13.52 9.31 0.08
C SER A 108 -14.58 9.14 -1.01
N VAL A 109 -14.38 8.15 -1.89
CA VAL A 109 -15.36 7.82 -2.94
C VAL A 109 -16.70 7.40 -2.33
N GLY A 110 -16.67 6.53 -1.32
CA GLY A 110 -17.89 6.10 -0.61
C GLY A 110 -18.65 7.27 0.04
N ILE A 111 -17.92 8.22 0.65
CA ILE A 111 -18.51 9.44 1.23
C ILE A 111 -19.20 10.29 0.16
N VAL A 112 -18.53 10.53 -0.97
CA VAL A 112 -19.04 11.38 -2.05
C VAL A 112 -20.28 10.76 -2.72
N ILE A 113 -20.28 9.42 -2.91
CA ILE A 113 -21.45 8.70 -3.44
C ILE A 113 -22.61 8.77 -2.45
N GLY A 114 -22.36 8.50 -1.17
CA GLY A 114 -23.38 8.58 -0.12
C GLY A 114 -23.96 9.96 0.07
N ALA A 115 -23.21 11.03 -0.24
CA ALA A 115 -23.67 12.41 -0.26
C ALA A 115 -24.49 12.75 -1.52
N GLY A 116 -24.66 11.81 -2.47
CA GLY A 116 -25.41 12.03 -3.72
C GLY A 116 -24.66 12.75 -4.83
N LEU A 117 -23.36 13.03 -4.63
CA LEU A 117 -22.52 13.75 -5.60
C LEU A 117 -21.92 12.79 -6.64
N ILE A 118 -22.77 12.07 -7.38
CA ILE A 118 -22.39 11.03 -8.33
C ILE A 118 -21.37 11.50 -9.39
N PRO A 119 -21.55 12.65 -10.09
CA PRO A 119 -20.58 13.09 -11.09
C PRO A 119 -19.21 13.36 -10.51
N LEU A 120 -19.15 13.92 -9.29
CA LEU A 120 -17.89 14.18 -8.59
C LEU A 120 -17.19 12.89 -8.19
N ALA A 121 -17.95 11.87 -7.74
CA ALA A 121 -17.41 10.56 -7.40
C ALA A 121 -16.73 9.89 -8.59
N ILE A 122 -17.39 9.89 -9.76
CA ILE A 122 -16.88 9.26 -10.98
C ILE A 122 -15.63 9.99 -11.48
N LEU A 123 -15.71 11.32 -11.65
CA LEU A 123 -14.57 12.11 -12.12
C LEU A 123 -13.39 12.04 -11.16
N GLY A 124 -13.64 12.15 -9.86
CA GLY A 124 -12.61 12.03 -8.83
C GLY A 124 -11.95 10.64 -8.81
N ALA A 125 -12.76 9.59 -8.88
CA ALA A 125 -12.24 8.21 -8.90
C ALA A 125 -11.36 7.94 -10.12
N VAL A 126 -11.80 8.37 -11.31
CA VAL A 126 -11.01 8.20 -12.56
C VAL A 126 -9.73 9.02 -12.51
N PHE A 127 -9.80 10.29 -12.08
CA PHE A 127 -8.63 11.14 -11.99
C PHE A 127 -7.57 10.58 -11.03
N ILE A 128 -7.98 10.20 -9.81
CA ILE A 128 -7.07 9.61 -8.83
C ILE A 128 -6.51 8.28 -9.35
N GLY A 129 -7.34 7.45 -9.99
CA GLY A 129 -6.91 6.20 -10.60
C GLY A 129 -5.81 6.40 -11.64
N ILE A 130 -5.95 7.37 -12.53
CA ILE A 130 -4.92 7.72 -13.53
C ILE A 130 -3.64 8.16 -12.82
N VAL A 131 -3.73 9.04 -11.84
CA VAL A 131 -2.57 9.51 -11.07
C VAL A 131 -1.87 8.34 -10.41
N MET A 132 -2.61 7.45 -9.72
CA MET A 132 -2.05 6.28 -9.05
C MET A 132 -1.33 5.35 -10.02
N VAL A 133 -1.91 5.07 -11.19
CA VAL A 133 -1.28 4.24 -12.23
C VAL A 133 -0.02 4.89 -12.79
N LEU A 134 -0.04 6.19 -13.07
CA LEU A 134 1.12 6.91 -13.61
C LEU A 134 2.31 6.95 -12.62
N PHE A 135 2.03 7.26 -11.35
CA PHE A 135 3.09 7.36 -10.33
C PHE A 135 3.58 6.01 -9.85
N ALA A 136 2.70 5.03 -9.68
CA ALA A 136 3.12 3.70 -9.26
C ALA A 136 3.86 2.94 -10.37
N ASN A 137 3.58 3.24 -11.65
CA ASN A 137 4.27 2.60 -12.78
C ASN A 137 5.68 3.17 -13.05
N LYS A 138 6.09 4.25 -12.40
CA LYS A 138 7.49 4.63 -12.41
C LYS A 138 8.29 3.47 -11.80
N LYS A 139 9.00 2.75 -12.66
CA LYS A 139 9.94 1.69 -12.27
C LYS A 139 10.99 2.32 -11.36
N THR A 140 10.82 2.20 -10.06
CA THR A 140 11.91 2.39 -9.13
C THR A 140 12.77 1.13 -9.26
N THR A 141 13.72 1.15 -10.18
CA THR A 141 14.77 0.12 -10.34
C THR A 141 15.72 0.16 -9.11
N ASP A 142 15.24 0.66 -8.01
CA ASP A 142 16.01 1.11 -6.86
C ASP A 142 15.79 0.22 -5.64
N ASN A 143 15.49 -1.09 -5.82
CA ASN A 143 15.52 -1.99 -4.67
C ASN A 143 16.99 -2.11 -4.22
N PRO A 144 17.35 -1.57 -3.06
CA PRO A 144 18.67 -1.75 -2.52
C PRO A 144 18.83 -3.23 -2.12
N TYR A 145 19.96 -3.80 -2.45
CA TYR A 145 20.37 -5.11 -2.00
C TYR A 145 21.47 -4.95 -0.96
N ILE A 146 21.52 -5.86 0.00
CA ILE A 146 22.61 -5.95 0.96
C ILE A 146 23.55 -7.07 0.51
N LEU A 147 24.78 -6.70 0.21
CA LEU A 147 25.86 -7.65 -0.04
C LEU A 147 26.69 -7.80 1.23
N VAL A 148 26.73 -9.00 1.77
CA VAL A 148 27.61 -9.38 2.90
C VAL A 148 28.77 -10.18 2.33
N VAL A 149 30.01 -9.71 2.55
CA VAL A 149 31.22 -10.35 2.07
C VAL A 149 32.20 -10.53 3.21
N ASN A 150 32.78 -11.74 3.30
CA ASN A 150 33.84 -12.06 4.23
C ASN A 150 35.16 -12.21 3.49
N CYS A 151 36.11 -11.32 3.76
CA CYS A 151 37.45 -11.24 3.16
C CYS A 151 38.53 -11.62 4.19
N LYS A 152 39.59 -12.31 3.74
CA LYS A 152 40.71 -12.64 4.62
C LYS A 152 41.70 -11.49 4.77
N ASN A 153 41.88 -10.69 3.72
CA ASN A 153 42.93 -9.66 3.62
C ASN A 153 42.37 -8.37 2.99
N ASP A 154 43.06 -7.24 3.23
CA ASP A 154 42.74 -5.94 2.61
C ASP A 154 42.85 -5.96 1.08
N ILE A 155 43.69 -6.84 0.50
CA ILE A 155 43.84 -7.00 -0.96
C ILE A 155 42.52 -7.54 -1.56
N SER A 156 41.92 -8.52 -0.90
CA SER A 156 40.62 -9.08 -1.33
C SER A 156 39.48 -8.06 -1.19
N GLU A 157 39.51 -7.26 -0.13
CA GLU A 157 38.57 -6.15 0.06
C GLU A 157 38.61 -5.15 -1.12
N ASN A 158 39.80 -4.68 -1.48
CA ASN A 158 39.97 -3.75 -2.60
C ASN A 158 39.51 -4.37 -3.93
N SER A 159 39.75 -5.66 -4.14
CA SER A 159 39.28 -6.37 -5.33
C SER A 159 37.76 -6.46 -5.38
N VAL A 160 37.07 -6.69 -4.26
CA VAL A 160 35.62 -6.67 -4.14
C VAL A 160 35.06 -5.29 -4.48
N LEU A 161 35.61 -4.21 -3.91
CA LEU A 161 35.17 -2.85 -4.17
C LEU A 161 35.38 -2.45 -5.65
N ASN A 162 36.47 -2.93 -6.28
CA ASN A 162 36.70 -2.72 -7.70
C ASN A 162 35.65 -3.40 -8.60
N ILE A 163 35.26 -4.65 -8.29
CA ILE A 163 34.20 -5.34 -9.03
C ILE A 163 32.86 -4.62 -8.82
N LEU A 164 32.56 -4.20 -7.60
CA LEU A 164 31.34 -3.45 -7.31
C LEU A 164 31.28 -2.12 -8.10
N SER A 165 32.37 -1.36 -8.12
CA SER A 165 32.41 -0.08 -8.86
C SER A 165 32.11 -0.22 -10.35
N LYS A 166 32.41 -1.37 -10.96
CA LYS A 166 32.16 -1.67 -12.38
C LYS A 166 30.75 -2.19 -12.66
N ASN A 167 30.19 -3.00 -11.76
CA ASN A 167 28.97 -3.76 -11.99
C ASN A 167 27.71 -3.13 -11.37
N VAL A 168 27.83 -2.24 -10.37
CA VAL A 168 26.68 -1.62 -9.70
C VAL A 168 26.60 -0.12 -9.99
N ASN A 169 25.39 0.44 -9.88
CA ASN A 169 25.17 1.88 -10.09
C ASN A 169 25.71 2.71 -8.92
N LYS A 170 25.48 2.23 -7.71
CA LYS A 170 25.89 2.89 -6.48
C LYS A 170 26.09 1.85 -5.39
N TYR A 171 27.09 2.02 -4.57
CA TYR A 171 27.28 1.21 -3.39
C TYR A 171 27.64 2.09 -2.19
N CYS A 172 27.28 1.61 -0.99
CA CYS A 172 27.61 2.25 0.27
C CYS A 172 27.96 1.19 1.33
N VAL A 173 29.15 1.28 1.90
CA VAL A 173 29.54 0.39 2.99
C VAL A 173 28.77 0.81 4.26
N LYS A 174 27.88 -0.06 4.76
CA LYS A 174 27.09 0.19 5.97
C LYS A 174 27.82 -0.25 7.24
N SER A 175 28.54 -1.35 7.16
CA SER A 175 29.30 -1.88 8.29
C SER A 175 30.56 -2.56 7.79
N LYS A 176 31.65 -2.42 8.54
CA LYS A 176 32.90 -3.16 8.36
C LYS A 176 33.35 -3.64 9.73
N THR A 177 33.48 -4.95 9.87
CA THR A 177 33.95 -5.59 11.09
C THR A 177 35.28 -6.28 10.80
N ILE A 178 36.31 -6.03 11.60
CA ILE A 178 37.64 -6.65 11.48
C ILE A 178 37.81 -7.55 12.68
N SER A 179 37.99 -8.84 12.43
CA SER A 179 38.28 -9.84 13.47
C SER A 179 39.61 -10.53 13.23
N PRO A 180 40.48 -10.62 14.23
CA PRO A 180 41.77 -11.30 14.07
C PRO A 180 41.64 -12.76 13.65
N SER A 181 40.54 -13.44 14.02
CA SER A 181 40.28 -14.85 13.72
C SER A 181 39.53 -15.07 12.41
N ASN A 182 38.61 -14.15 12.06
CA ASN A 182 37.66 -14.35 10.95
C ASN A 182 37.90 -13.41 9.73
N GLY A 183 38.90 -12.53 9.83
CA GLY A 183 39.20 -11.55 8.77
C GLY A 183 38.27 -10.35 8.79
N ILE A 184 37.90 -9.88 7.62
CA ILE A 184 37.11 -8.65 7.38
C ILE A 184 35.72 -9.06 6.90
N GLU A 185 34.70 -8.69 7.65
CA GLU A 185 33.30 -8.78 7.22
C GLU A 185 32.77 -7.41 6.82
N MET A 186 32.22 -7.31 5.61
CA MET A 186 31.65 -6.08 5.11
C MET A 186 30.18 -6.28 4.77
N THR A 187 29.35 -5.35 5.23
CA THR A 187 27.94 -5.21 4.81
C THR A 187 27.82 -3.99 3.92
N ILE A 188 27.52 -4.22 2.64
CA ILE A 188 27.53 -3.20 1.60
C ILE A 188 26.12 -3.10 1.01
N GLU A 189 25.51 -1.94 1.08
CA GLU A 189 24.30 -1.66 0.32
C GLU A 189 24.65 -1.39 -1.14
N VAL A 190 24.04 -2.13 -2.07
CA VAL A 190 24.31 -2.03 -3.50
C VAL A 190 23.02 -1.76 -4.28
N LYS A 191 23.10 -0.84 -5.25
CA LYS A 191 22.05 -0.58 -6.23
C LYS A 191 22.47 -1.16 -7.58
N LEU A 192 21.76 -2.18 -8.04
CA LEU A 192 22.10 -2.87 -9.27
C LEU A 192 21.74 -2.05 -10.51
N LYS A 193 22.60 -2.10 -11.54
CA LYS A 193 22.28 -1.52 -12.88
C LYS A 193 21.19 -2.30 -13.59
N ASN A 194 21.27 -3.63 -13.51
CA ASN A 194 20.32 -4.59 -14.05
C ASN A 194 20.04 -5.62 -12.96
N ILE A 195 18.91 -6.31 -13.03
CA ILE A 195 18.50 -7.35 -12.04
C ILE A 195 19.42 -8.60 -12.12
N THR A 196 20.65 -8.47 -12.63
CA THR A 196 21.60 -9.56 -12.75
C THR A 196 22.44 -9.68 -11.49
N THR A 197 22.39 -10.84 -10.86
CA THR A 197 23.16 -11.18 -9.66
C THR A 197 24.51 -11.84 -9.98
N SER A 198 24.89 -11.91 -11.27
CA SER A 198 26.10 -12.58 -11.76
C SER A 198 27.41 -12.04 -11.15
N PHE A 199 27.43 -10.75 -10.81
CA PHE A 199 28.61 -10.15 -10.16
C PHE A 199 28.93 -10.78 -8.78
N VAL A 200 27.93 -11.35 -8.09
CA VAL A 200 28.16 -12.08 -6.82
C VAL A 200 29.05 -13.30 -7.05
N ASN A 201 28.86 -13.99 -8.19
CA ASN A 201 29.71 -15.11 -8.58
C ASN A 201 31.15 -14.66 -8.91
N GLU A 202 31.32 -13.45 -9.42
CA GLU A 202 32.66 -12.88 -9.66
C GLU A 202 33.32 -12.51 -8.34
N VAL A 203 32.55 -11.93 -7.40
CA VAL A 203 33.02 -11.62 -6.05
C VAL A 203 33.43 -12.87 -5.30
N SER A 204 32.66 -13.96 -5.39
CA SER A 204 32.94 -15.22 -4.69
C SER A 204 34.19 -15.94 -5.23
N LYS A 205 34.62 -15.65 -6.48
CA LYS A 205 35.83 -16.23 -7.09
C LYS A 205 37.14 -15.51 -6.74
N ILE A 206 37.05 -14.36 -6.06
CA ILE A 206 38.24 -13.60 -5.66
C ILE A 206 39.00 -14.40 -4.61
N GLU A 207 40.32 -14.56 -4.83
CA GLU A 207 41.18 -15.21 -3.87
C GLU A 207 41.17 -14.44 -2.53
N GLY A 208 40.88 -15.15 -1.43
CA GLY A 208 40.72 -14.54 -0.12
C GLY A 208 39.31 -14.11 0.26
N VAL A 209 38.30 -14.29 -0.61
CA VAL A 209 36.90 -14.18 -0.24
C VAL A 209 36.40 -15.54 0.23
N SER A 210 35.92 -15.60 1.48
CA SER A 210 35.42 -16.82 2.09
C SER A 210 33.94 -17.05 1.83
N ASN A 211 33.17 -15.96 1.77
CA ASN A 211 31.74 -16.02 1.54
C ASN A 211 31.24 -14.69 0.95
N ALA A 212 30.25 -14.77 0.05
CA ALA A 212 29.54 -13.62 -0.52
C ALA A 212 28.03 -13.94 -0.59
N VAL A 213 27.22 -13.17 0.11
CA VAL A 213 25.75 -13.35 0.18
C VAL A 213 25.07 -12.06 -0.22
N LEU A 214 24.15 -12.15 -1.18
CA LEU A 214 23.31 -11.03 -1.60
C LEU A 214 21.89 -11.24 -1.07
N VAL A 215 21.39 -10.26 -0.32
CA VAL A 215 20.05 -10.30 0.30
C VAL A 215 19.27 -9.09 -0.19
N SER A 216 18.01 -9.30 -0.57
CA SER A 216 17.03 -8.22 -0.80
C SER A 216 16.18 -8.03 0.46
N TYR A 217 15.87 -6.82 0.82
CA TYR A 217 14.98 -6.53 1.95
C TYR A 217 13.80 -5.63 1.54
#